data_99aacc31ebde713e6d6ba9e75a05dfe0
#
_entry.id   99aacc31ebde713e6d6ba9e75a05dfe0
#
_cell.length_a   1.000
_cell.length_b   1.000
_cell.length_c   1.000
_cell.angle_alpha   90.00
_cell.angle_beta   90.00
_cell.angle_gamma   90.00
#
_symmetry.space_group_name_H-M   'P 1'
#
loop_
_entity.id
_entity.type
_entity.pdbx_description
1 polymer ?
#
loop_
_entity_poly.entity_id
_entity_poly.type
_entity_poly.pdbx_seq_one_letter_code
_entity_poly.pdbx_strand_id
1 'polypeptide(L)'
;MDDMWSGAPVMEGASSEEMWVEVAPAVSLRVLIWKPDDAAAAGKNPVVMVPGWGSVFEGWRPLVTEWVKRRPLYYVETRDKGSARIDRPVMKSDFPMEKHGEDVAAVLEALGIEHSEVDWYSSSLGATLLIDAYQRGALGGRSSVLLAPNPDFDFPLWSRIMINFPLPM
;
A
#
# COMPACT_ATOMS: atom_id res chain seq x y z
N MET A 1 0.80 9.27 21.44
CA MET A 1 0.95 8.21 20.42
C MET A 1 0.45 8.68 19.06
N ASP A 2 0.07 9.95 18.95
CA ASP A 2 -0.65 10.50 17.79
C ASP A 2 0.24 11.02 16.65
N ASP A 3 1.52 11.28 16.88
CA ASP A 3 2.42 11.89 15.87
C ASP A 3 3.10 10.91 14.89
N MET A 4 3.05 9.62 15.17
CA MET A 4 3.73 8.63 14.31
C MET A 4 3.00 8.36 12.99
N TRP A 5 1.75 8.85 12.85
CA TRP A 5 0.86 8.55 11.73
C TRP A 5 0.30 9.79 11.01
N SER A 6 0.71 10.99 11.39
CA SER A 6 0.17 12.23 10.82
C SER A 6 0.98 12.72 9.62
N GLY A 7 0.34 12.74 8.46
CA GLY A 7 0.85 13.34 7.23
C GLY A 7 1.90 12.52 6.47
N ALA A 8 2.08 12.85 5.20
CA ALA A 8 3.19 12.32 4.42
C ALA A 8 4.50 12.99 4.88
N PRO A 9 5.55 12.23 5.22
CA PRO A 9 6.82 12.81 5.63
C PRO A 9 7.39 13.74 4.56
N VAL A 10 7.89 14.90 4.99
CA VAL A 10 8.58 15.85 4.10
C VAL A 10 9.87 15.22 3.59
N MET A 11 10.07 15.26 2.27
CA MET A 11 11.26 14.76 1.59
C MET A 11 11.91 15.88 0.80
N GLU A 12 13.23 15.95 0.84
CA GLU A 12 13.98 16.94 0.08
C GLU A 12 13.84 16.72 -1.43
N GLY A 13 13.50 17.77 -2.19
CA GLY A 13 13.36 17.75 -3.65
C GLY A 13 12.04 17.17 -4.14
N ALA A 14 11.04 17.09 -3.27
CA ALA A 14 9.69 16.68 -3.64
C ALA A 14 8.64 17.32 -2.73
N SER A 15 7.50 17.69 -3.30
CA SER A 15 6.30 17.97 -2.52
C SER A 15 5.73 16.70 -1.92
N SER A 16 5.14 16.78 -0.74
CA SER A 16 4.51 15.64 -0.06
C SER A 16 3.05 15.93 0.27
N GLU A 17 2.20 14.94 0.08
CA GLU A 17 0.76 15.02 0.32
C GLU A 17 0.27 13.71 0.97
N GLU A 18 -0.69 13.81 1.86
CA GLU A 18 -1.45 12.68 2.39
C GLU A 18 -2.88 12.76 1.84
N MET A 19 -3.36 11.64 1.32
CA MET A 19 -4.72 11.53 0.82
C MET A 19 -5.42 10.32 1.45
N TRP A 20 -6.73 10.48 1.70
CA TRP A 20 -7.62 9.40 2.08
C TRP A 20 -8.55 9.09 0.92
N VAL A 21 -8.50 7.86 0.44
CA VAL A 21 -9.32 7.39 -0.69
C VAL A 21 -10.38 6.43 -0.17
N GLU A 22 -11.65 6.74 -0.38
CA GLU A 22 -12.74 5.79 -0.14
C GLU A 22 -12.73 4.71 -1.23
N VAL A 23 -12.38 3.48 -0.84
CA VAL A 23 -12.22 2.33 -1.74
C VAL A 23 -13.44 1.40 -1.73
N ALA A 24 -14.27 1.52 -0.69
CA ALA A 24 -15.54 0.81 -0.55
C ALA A 24 -16.41 1.58 0.46
N PRO A 25 -17.73 1.34 0.54
CA PRO A 25 -18.60 1.97 1.53
C PRO A 25 -18.04 1.84 2.96
N ALA A 26 -17.81 2.98 3.61
CA ALA A 26 -17.23 3.08 4.95
C ALA A 26 -15.80 2.48 5.09
N VAL A 27 -15.04 2.41 3.99
CA VAL A 27 -13.63 1.98 3.99
C VAL A 27 -12.78 2.99 3.24
N SER A 28 -11.86 3.64 3.93
CA SER A 28 -10.90 4.56 3.31
C SER A 28 -9.47 4.15 3.62
N LEU A 29 -8.63 4.21 2.61
CA LEU A 29 -7.21 3.92 2.70
C LEU A 29 -6.37 5.19 2.65
N ARG A 30 -5.29 5.18 3.40
CA ARG A 30 -4.29 6.24 3.38
C ARG A 30 -3.31 6.03 2.24
N VAL A 31 -3.08 7.11 1.49
CA VAL A 31 -2.05 7.16 0.44
C VAL A 31 -1.10 8.30 0.76
N LEU A 32 0.18 7.99 0.84
CA LEU A 32 1.25 8.99 0.93
C LEU A 32 1.79 9.24 -0.47
N ILE A 33 1.87 10.51 -0.86
CA ILE A 33 2.19 10.92 -2.23
C ILE A 33 3.38 11.87 -2.20
N TRP A 34 4.35 11.61 -3.08
CA TRP A 34 5.46 12.53 -3.33
C TRP A 34 5.57 12.81 -4.82
N LYS A 35 5.68 14.08 -5.16
CA LYS A 35 5.91 14.54 -6.53
C LYS A 35 7.22 15.30 -6.59
N PRO A 36 8.16 14.91 -7.47
CA PRO A 36 9.43 15.63 -7.64
C PRO A 36 9.21 17.12 -7.91
N ASP A 37 10.06 17.99 -7.36
CA ASP A 37 10.08 19.41 -7.71
C ASP A 37 10.60 19.63 -9.14
N ASP A 38 11.44 18.71 -9.64
CA ASP A 38 11.91 18.75 -11.02
C ASP A 38 10.80 18.31 -11.99
N ALA A 39 10.44 19.18 -12.95
CA ALA A 39 9.34 18.94 -13.88
C ALA A 39 9.56 17.71 -14.80
N ALA A 40 10.82 17.43 -15.19
CA ALA A 40 11.12 16.27 -16.03
C ALA A 40 10.99 14.96 -15.24
N ALA A 41 11.35 14.97 -13.97
CA ALA A 41 11.15 13.85 -13.06
C ALA A 41 9.66 13.65 -12.73
N ALA A 42 8.92 14.73 -12.52
CA ALA A 42 7.47 14.69 -12.23
C ALA A 42 6.64 14.15 -13.40
N GLY A 43 7.10 14.33 -14.63
CA GLY A 43 6.45 13.79 -15.85
C GLY A 43 6.73 12.31 -16.14
N LYS A 44 7.49 11.62 -15.31
CA LYS A 44 7.77 10.18 -15.51
C LYS A 44 6.63 9.30 -14.97
N ASN A 45 6.60 8.05 -15.45
CA ASN A 45 5.69 7.05 -14.95
C ASN A 45 5.81 6.90 -13.42
N PRO A 46 4.69 6.81 -12.71
CA PRO A 46 4.70 6.73 -11.26
C PRO A 46 5.21 5.38 -10.74
N VAL A 47 5.82 5.41 -9.57
CA VAL A 47 6.03 4.21 -8.75
C VAL A 47 4.90 4.10 -7.74
N VAL A 48 4.24 2.95 -7.69
CA VAL A 48 3.27 2.64 -6.65
C VAL A 48 3.85 1.56 -5.75
N MET A 49 3.94 1.88 -4.47
CA MET A 49 4.46 0.98 -3.43
C MET A 49 3.30 0.43 -2.62
N VAL A 50 3.24 -0.90 -2.52
CA VAL A 50 2.29 -1.59 -1.65
C VAL A 50 3.08 -2.42 -0.64
N PRO A 51 3.09 -2.01 0.64
CA PRO A 51 3.90 -2.66 1.67
C PRO A 51 3.32 -4.00 2.12
N GLY A 52 4.16 -4.80 2.79
CA GLY A 52 3.75 -6.04 3.44
C GLY A 52 2.93 -5.82 4.72
N TRP A 53 2.29 -6.88 5.20
CA TRP A 53 1.61 -6.90 6.47
C TRP A 53 2.57 -6.55 7.61
N GLY A 54 2.15 -5.68 8.53
CA GLY A 54 3.01 -5.20 9.63
C GLY A 54 4.14 -4.25 9.23
N SER A 55 4.35 -3.98 7.93
CA SER A 55 5.31 -2.97 7.47
C SER A 55 4.85 -1.58 7.88
N VAL A 56 5.79 -0.77 8.37
CA VAL A 56 5.62 0.66 8.64
C VAL A 56 6.45 1.47 7.66
N PHE A 57 6.01 2.68 7.36
CA PHE A 57 6.70 3.56 6.41
C PHE A 57 8.17 3.78 6.72
N GLU A 58 8.55 3.83 8.00
CA GLU A 58 9.94 4.06 8.42
C GLU A 58 10.93 3.04 7.83
N GLY A 59 10.51 1.80 7.62
CA GLY A 59 11.34 0.79 6.96
C GLY A 59 11.58 1.09 5.47
N TRP A 60 10.72 1.89 4.85
CA TRP A 60 10.79 2.26 3.43
C TRP A 60 11.44 3.63 3.21
N ARG A 61 11.56 4.44 4.26
CA ARG A 61 12.06 5.82 4.20
C ARG A 61 13.36 5.95 3.41
N PRO A 62 14.40 5.13 3.61
CA PRO A 62 15.65 5.28 2.85
C PRO A 62 15.45 5.13 1.34
N LEU A 63 14.65 4.16 0.91
CA LEU A 63 14.34 3.93 -0.49
C LEU A 63 13.49 5.07 -1.07
N VAL A 64 12.45 5.48 -0.34
CA VAL A 64 11.55 6.57 -0.74
C VAL A 64 12.34 7.87 -0.91
N THR A 65 13.23 8.22 0.03
CA THR A 65 14.07 9.42 -0.02
C THR A 65 14.89 9.52 -1.31
N GLU A 66 15.40 8.40 -1.81
CA GLU A 66 16.16 8.35 -3.06
C GLU A 66 15.26 8.44 -4.31
N TRP A 67 14.07 7.89 -4.24
CA TRP A 67 13.22 7.76 -5.42
C TRP A 67 12.33 8.96 -5.68
N VAL A 68 11.91 9.68 -4.62
CA VAL A 68 11.03 10.86 -4.74
C VAL A 68 11.64 11.99 -5.57
N LYS A 69 12.95 12.05 -5.73
CA LYS A 69 13.66 13.02 -6.58
C LYS A 69 13.64 12.64 -8.07
N ARG A 70 13.23 11.42 -8.39
CA ARG A 70 13.39 10.83 -9.73
C ARG A 70 12.10 10.64 -10.50
N ARG A 71 10.98 10.46 -9.77
CA ARG A 71 9.64 10.21 -10.32
C ARG A 71 8.56 10.33 -9.25
N PRO A 72 7.28 10.50 -9.63
CA PRO A 72 6.18 10.45 -8.69
C PRO A 72 6.14 9.11 -7.95
N LEU A 73 5.88 9.15 -6.65
CA LEU A 73 5.81 7.98 -5.80
C LEU A 73 4.54 8.02 -4.95
N TYR A 74 3.84 6.90 -4.92
CA TYR A 74 2.62 6.68 -4.17
C TYR A 74 2.80 5.48 -3.25
N TYR A 75 2.64 5.67 -1.96
CA TYR A 75 2.71 4.60 -0.96
C TYR A 75 1.29 4.33 -0.46
N VAL A 76 0.74 3.19 -0.88
CA VAL A 76 -0.64 2.80 -0.60
C VAL A 76 -0.67 1.90 0.61
N GLU A 77 -1.27 2.36 1.70
CA GLU A 77 -1.48 1.55 2.90
C GLU A 77 -2.75 0.73 2.77
N THR A 78 -2.61 -0.57 2.86
CA THR A 78 -3.70 -1.53 2.70
C THR A 78 -4.64 -1.56 3.91
N ARG A 79 -5.84 -2.12 3.76
CA ARG A 79 -6.89 -2.13 4.80
C ARG A 79 -6.54 -2.87 6.08
N ASP A 80 -5.49 -3.68 6.08
CA ASP A 80 -4.92 -4.34 7.26
C ASP A 80 -4.04 -3.42 8.11
N LYS A 81 -3.75 -2.20 7.65
CA LYS A 81 -2.97 -1.21 8.40
C LYS A 81 -3.82 -0.50 9.45
N GLY A 82 -3.19 -0.14 10.56
CA GLY A 82 -3.84 0.67 11.61
C GLY A 82 -4.26 2.07 11.16
N SER A 83 -3.79 2.52 10.00
CA SER A 83 -4.18 3.78 9.37
C SER A 83 -5.46 3.66 8.54
N ALA A 84 -5.91 2.47 8.18
CA ALA A 84 -7.16 2.31 7.44
C ALA A 84 -8.36 2.77 8.31
N ARG A 85 -9.29 3.49 7.69
CA ARG A 85 -10.54 3.90 8.31
C ARG A 85 -11.63 2.96 7.86
N ILE A 86 -12.17 2.18 8.78
CA ILE A 86 -13.29 1.27 8.55
C ILE A 86 -14.40 1.69 9.52
N ASP A 87 -15.31 2.54 9.03
CA ASP A 87 -16.36 3.18 9.84
C ASP A 87 -17.58 2.25 10.05
N ARG A 88 -17.32 0.98 10.29
CA ARG A 88 -18.27 -0.08 10.60
C ARG A 88 -17.59 -1.23 11.35
N PRO A 89 -18.32 -2.18 11.92
CA PRO A 89 -17.71 -3.38 12.51
C PRO A 89 -16.83 -4.12 11.49
N VAL A 90 -15.60 -4.40 11.89
CA VAL A 90 -14.63 -5.13 11.07
C VAL A 90 -14.98 -6.61 11.07
N MET A 91 -15.00 -7.24 9.89
CA MET A 91 -15.32 -8.65 9.70
C MET A 91 -14.18 -9.39 9.00
N LYS A 92 -14.13 -10.71 9.15
CA LYS A 92 -13.14 -11.55 8.42
C LYS A 92 -13.26 -11.40 6.90
N SER A 93 -14.47 -11.16 6.40
CA SER A 93 -14.75 -10.91 4.98
C SER A 93 -14.20 -9.58 4.44
N ASP A 94 -13.61 -8.76 5.30
CA ASP A 94 -12.94 -7.53 4.87
C ASP A 94 -11.53 -7.78 4.33
N PHE A 95 -10.93 -8.92 4.62
CA PHE A 95 -9.51 -9.18 4.36
C PHE A 95 -9.19 -10.29 3.33
N PRO A 96 -10.10 -10.74 2.44
CA PRO A 96 -9.68 -11.58 1.33
C PRO A 96 -8.68 -10.85 0.43
N MET A 97 -7.79 -11.60 -0.21
CA MET A 97 -6.77 -11.04 -1.12
C MET A 97 -7.40 -10.23 -2.26
N GLU A 98 -8.53 -10.71 -2.77
CA GLU A 98 -9.35 -10.04 -3.78
C GLU A 98 -9.74 -8.61 -3.38
N LYS A 99 -10.19 -8.42 -2.14
CA LYS A 99 -10.56 -7.10 -1.63
C LYS A 99 -9.38 -6.13 -1.59
N HIS A 100 -8.20 -6.61 -1.23
CA HIS A 100 -6.99 -5.80 -1.25
C HIS A 100 -6.62 -5.37 -2.68
N GLY A 101 -6.77 -6.26 -3.66
CA GLY A 101 -6.56 -5.94 -5.08
C GLY A 101 -7.57 -4.92 -5.60
N GLU A 102 -8.86 -5.09 -5.28
CA GLU A 102 -9.93 -4.15 -5.61
C GLU A 102 -9.66 -2.76 -5.01
N ASP A 103 -9.20 -2.70 -3.76
CA ASP A 103 -8.85 -1.45 -3.10
C ASP A 103 -7.73 -0.69 -3.81
N VAL A 104 -6.67 -1.41 -4.17
CA VAL A 104 -5.54 -0.79 -4.90
C VAL A 104 -6.01 -0.27 -6.26
N ALA A 105 -6.88 -1.02 -6.96
CA ALA A 105 -7.47 -0.55 -8.21
C ALA A 105 -8.31 0.73 -8.00
N ALA A 106 -9.15 0.78 -6.97
CA ALA A 106 -9.94 1.95 -6.63
C ALA A 106 -9.06 3.16 -6.26
N VAL A 107 -7.94 2.93 -5.57
CA VAL A 107 -6.96 4.00 -5.28
C VAL A 107 -6.38 4.57 -6.58
N LEU A 108 -5.96 3.72 -7.53
CA LEU A 108 -5.43 4.20 -8.82
C LEU A 108 -6.47 4.99 -9.61
N GLU A 109 -7.72 4.50 -9.66
CA GLU A 109 -8.84 5.19 -10.31
C GLU A 109 -9.06 6.58 -9.69
N ALA A 110 -9.14 6.67 -8.37
CA ALA A 110 -9.32 7.93 -7.66
C ALA A 110 -8.17 8.93 -7.89
N LEU A 111 -6.96 8.43 -8.12
CA LEU A 111 -5.77 9.24 -8.43
C LEU A 111 -5.64 9.57 -9.93
N GLY A 112 -6.48 9.00 -10.79
CA GLY A 112 -6.39 9.15 -12.24
C GLY A 112 -5.13 8.50 -12.82
N ILE A 113 -4.64 7.41 -12.22
CA ILE A 113 -3.44 6.70 -12.65
C ILE A 113 -3.84 5.44 -13.40
N GLU A 114 -3.45 5.37 -14.68
CA GLU A 114 -3.62 4.16 -15.48
C GLU A 114 -2.67 3.06 -15.00
N HIS A 115 -3.20 1.92 -14.60
CA HIS A 115 -2.41 0.81 -14.04
C HIS A 115 -1.34 0.30 -15.02
N SER A 116 -1.55 0.41 -16.35
CA SER A 116 -0.58 0.04 -17.38
C SER A 116 0.68 0.91 -17.41
N GLU A 117 0.62 2.10 -16.79
CA GLU A 117 1.75 3.04 -16.70
C GLU A 117 2.51 2.95 -15.38
N VAL A 118 2.04 2.13 -14.45
CA VAL A 118 2.61 1.99 -13.10
C VAL A 118 3.83 1.09 -13.09
N ASP A 119 4.90 1.56 -12.44
CA ASP A 119 5.98 0.70 -11.95
C ASP A 119 5.69 0.30 -10.50
N TRP A 120 5.44 -0.97 -10.28
CA TRP A 120 5.13 -1.49 -8.95
C TRP A 120 6.39 -1.83 -8.16
N TYR A 121 6.37 -1.47 -6.88
CA TYR A 121 7.37 -1.93 -5.92
C TYR A 121 6.67 -2.40 -4.64
N SER A 122 6.66 -3.70 -4.41
CA SER A 122 5.83 -4.29 -3.36
C SER A 122 6.55 -5.41 -2.63
N SER A 123 6.14 -5.67 -1.39
CA SER A 123 6.73 -6.73 -0.58
C SER A 123 5.70 -7.57 0.15
N SER A 124 6.03 -8.85 0.39
CA SER A 124 5.24 -9.78 1.21
C SER A 124 3.76 -9.74 0.82
N LEU A 125 2.84 -9.39 1.72
CA LEU A 125 1.41 -9.28 1.44
C LEU A 125 1.12 -8.38 0.21
N GLY A 126 1.77 -7.21 0.10
CA GLY A 126 1.61 -6.33 -1.05
C GLY A 126 2.04 -6.97 -2.36
N ALA A 127 3.12 -7.75 -2.36
CA ALA A 127 3.56 -8.51 -3.54
C ALA A 127 2.58 -9.64 -3.87
N THR A 128 2.05 -10.32 -2.87
CA THR A 128 1.08 -11.41 -3.04
C THR A 128 -0.24 -10.91 -3.62
N LEU A 129 -0.76 -9.79 -3.10
CA LEU A 129 -2.00 -9.20 -3.63
C LEU A 129 -1.87 -8.75 -5.08
N LEU A 130 -0.69 -8.23 -5.49
CA LEU A 130 -0.47 -7.85 -6.87
C LEU A 130 -0.44 -9.06 -7.81
N ILE A 131 0.19 -10.16 -7.39
CA ILE A 131 0.18 -11.42 -8.16
C ILE A 131 -1.25 -11.91 -8.35
N ASP A 132 -2.05 -11.94 -7.28
CA ASP A 132 -3.44 -12.34 -7.31
C ASP A 132 -4.28 -11.42 -8.21
N ALA A 133 -4.11 -10.09 -8.08
CA ALA A 133 -4.80 -9.11 -8.92
C ALA A 133 -4.41 -9.22 -10.40
N TYR A 134 -3.15 -9.51 -10.71
CA TYR A 134 -2.70 -9.77 -12.08
C TYR A 134 -3.32 -11.02 -12.67
N GLN A 135 -3.36 -12.11 -11.91
CA GLN A 135 -3.98 -13.37 -12.34
C GLN A 135 -5.46 -13.21 -12.66
N ARG A 136 -6.14 -12.33 -11.94
CA ARG A 136 -7.56 -12.02 -12.17
C ARG A 136 -7.80 -10.93 -13.21
N GLY A 137 -6.76 -10.29 -13.72
CA GLY A 137 -6.88 -9.19 -14.66
C GLY A 137 -7.44 -7.90 -14.05
N ALA A 138 -7.45 -7.79 -12.72
CA ALA A 138 -7.93 -6.62 -12.00
C ALA A 138 -6.92 -5.46 -12.01
N LEU A 139 -5.63 -5.77 -12.07
CA LEU A 139 -4.55 -4.82 -12.19
C LEU A 139 -3.60 -5.24 -13.32
N GLY A 140 -2.84 -4.30 -13.80
CA GLY A 140 -1.69 -4.49 -14.68
C GLY A 140 -0.54 -3.63 -14.22
N GLY A 141 0.52 -3.53 -15.01
CA GLY A 141 1.65 -2.67 -14.72
C GLY A 141 2.65 -2.64 -15.86
N ARG A 142 3.41 -1.58 -15.94
CA ARG A 142 4.52 -1.44 -16.88
C ARG A 142 5.70 -2.32 -16.47
N SER A 143 6.00 -2.33 -15.18
CA SER A 143 7.00 -3.20 -14.56
C SER A 143 6.67 -3.48 -13.10
N SER A 144 7.26 -4.53 -12.54
CA SER A 144 7.01 -4.92 -11.15
C SER A 144 8.27 -5.47 -10.48
N VAL A 145 8.56 -4.95 -9.29
CA VAL A 145 9.51 -5.52 -8.36
C VAL A 145 8.73 -6.08 -7.17
N LEU A 146 8.65 -7.39 -7.08
CA LEU A 146 7.89 -8.10 -6.08
C LEU A 146 8.85 -8.83 -5.13
N LEU A 147 8.95 -8.36 -3.89
CA LEU A 147 9.86 -8.89 -2.89
C LEU A 147 9.16 -9.89 -1.98
N ALA A 148 9.68 -11.10 -1.94
CA ALA A 148 9.23 -12.17 -1.05
C ALA A 148 7.68 -12.33 -1.01
N PRO A 149 7.00 -12.50 -2.17
CA PRO A 149 5.59 -12.84 -2.16
C PRO A 149 5.40 -14.17 -1.42
N ASN A 150 4.37 -14.27 -0.62
CA ASN A 150 4.06 -15.49 0.12
C ASN A 150 2.62 -15.92 -0.20
N PRO A 151 2.43 -16.88 -1.11
CA PRO A 151 1.10 -17.33 -1.51
C PRO A 151 0.37 -18.13 -0.42
N ASP A 152 1.15 -18.73 0.51
CA ASP A 152 0.62 -19.53 1.60
C ASP A 152 1.11 -19.02 2.96
N PHE A 153 0.20 -18.46 3.75
CA PHE A 153 0.47 -18.13 5.15
C PHE A 153 0.26 -19.37 6.03
N ASP A 154 1.19 -20.31 5.98
CA ASP A 154 1.18 -21.42 6.92
C ASP A 154 1.83 -20.98 8.24
N PHE A 155 0.99 -20.55 9.17
CA PHE A 155 1.46 -20.18 10.50
C PHE A 155 1.85 -21.45 11.29
N PRO A 156 3.07 -21.52 11.85
CA PRO A 156 3.44 -22.60 12.77
C PRO A 156 2.39 -22.75 13.89
N LEU A 157 2.22 -23.96 14.39
CA LEU A 157 1.20 -24.25 15.40
C LEU A 157 1.22 -23.30 16.60
N TRP A 158 2.41 -22.95 17.06
CA TRP A 158 2.59 -21.99 18.16
C TRP A 158 2.04 -20.58 17.82
N SER A 159 2.22 -20.09 16.59
CA SER A 159 1.69 -18.80 16.15
C SER A 159 0.15 -18.84 16.08
N ARG A 160 -0.42 -19.95 15.61
CA ARG A 160 -1.88 -20.17 15.61
C ARG A 160 -2.45 -20.14 17.04
N ILE A 161 -1.73 -20.74 17.99
CA ILE A 161 -2.09 -20.70 19.41
C ILE A 161 -2.04 -19.25 19.92
N MET A 162 -0.95 -18.53 19.68
CA MET A 162 -0.76 -17.15 20.13
C MET A 162 -1.83 -16.19 19.58
N ILE A 163 -2.16 -16.32 18.29
CA ILE A 163 -3.18 -15.46 17.65
C ILE A 163 -4.58 -15.70 18.23
N ASN A 164 -4.86 -16.94 18.63
CA ASN A 164 -6.18 -17.32 19.19
C ASN A 164 -6.23 -17.26 20.72
N PHE A 165 -5.12 -16.92 21.39
CA PHE A 165 -5.10 -16.81 22.83
C PHE A 165 -5.76 -15.48 23.24
N PRO A 166 -6.77 -15.50 24.14
CA PRO A 166 -7.37 -14.27 24.61
C PRO A 166 -6.30 -13.48 25.37
N LEU A 167 -5.93 -12.31 24.82
CA LEU A 167 -5.09 -11.38 25.57
C LEU A 167 -5.84 -10.98 26.84
N PRO A 168 -5.21 -11.04 28.01
CA PRO A 168 -5.83 -10.47 29.22
C PRO A 168 -6.06 -8.98 28.96
N MET A 169 -7.33 -8.58 29.08
CA MET A 169 -7.72 -7.15 29.07
C MET A 169 -7.16 -6.45 30.31
#